data_77add5638b8d40efb559f9f75cae2f27
#
_entry.id   77add5638b8d40efb559f9f75cae2f27
#
_cell.length_a   1.000
_cell.length_b   1.000
_cell.length_c   1.000
_cell.angle_alpha   90.00
_cell.angle_beta   90.00
_cell.angle_gamma   90.00
#
_symmetry.space_group_name_H-M   'P 1'
#
loop_
_entity.id
_entity.type
_entity.pdbx_description
1 polymer ?
#
loop_
_entity_poly.entity_id
_entity_poly.type
_entity_poly.pdbx_seq_one_letter_code
_entity_poly.pdbx_strand_id
1 'polypeptide(L)'
;MLQKHPEAPPVAYDVIVVLGAAVWPGAQPSPALQRRILHAVDLLQRGYTTYLLVTGGVGKYPPAEAAVMQRLAVAHGIPPQHVLCEAQATSTFESALLCCDMLRQRGWSRVLLVTDRYHLPRALFAFWSCGLRAVGSAAPGKPARRLWRRWYYYLREGLALPWYLVRAVPVLLQRRRQAVEPQSTTRP
;
A
#
# COMPACT_ATOMS: atom_id res chain seq x y z
N MET A 1 -32.03 -20.22 -7.79
CA MET A 1 -32.00 -18.74 -7.71
C MET A 1 -30.52 -18.31 -7.82
N LEU A 2 -30.08 -17.88 -9.01
CA LEU A 2 -28.72 -17.37 -9.22
C LEU A 2 -28.66 -15.99 -8.58
N GLN A 3 -27.83 -15.84 -7.54
CA GLN A 3 -27.52 -14.53 -6.97
C GLN A 3 -26.82 -13.71 -8.07
N LYS A 4 -27.49 -12.66 -8.54
CA LYS A 4 -26.91 -11.64 -9.41
C LYS A 4 -25.75 -11.01 -8.61
N HIS A 5 -24.51 -11.34 -8.97
CA HIS A 5 -23.37 -10.58 -8.51
C HIS A 5 -23.59 -9.14 -9.02
N PRO A 6 -23.44 -8.11 -8.16
CA PRO A 6 -23.49 -6.73 -8.64
C PRO A 6 -22.45 -6.58 -9.74
N GLU A 7 -22.85 -5.95 -10.84
CA GLU A 7 -21.94 -5.66 -11.96
C GLU A 7 -20.64 -5.07 -11.41
N ALA A 8 -19.50 -5.62 -11.85
CA ALA A 8 -18.20 -5.13 -11.43
C ALA A 8 -18.15 -3.62 -11.74
N PRO A 9 -17.80 -2.77 -10.78
CA PRO A 9 -17.66 -1.35 -11.05
C PRO A 9 -16.62 -1.18 -12.18
N PRO A 10 -16.81 -0.22 -13.10
CA PRO A 10 -15.81 0.05 -14.12
C PRO A 10 -14.46 0.25 -13.42
N VAL A 11 -13.37 -0.31 -14.00
CA VAL A 11 -12.01 -0.24 -13.44
C VAL A 11 -11.71 1.16 -12.92
N ALA A 12 -11.92 1.36 -11.61
CA ALA A 12 -11.90 2.68 -10.98
C ALA A 12 -10.48 3.09 -10.58
N TYR A 13 -9.57 2.10 -10.45
CA TYR A 13 -8.21 2.29 -9.97
C TYR A 13 -7.22 1.64 -10.92
N ASP A 14 -6.02 2.21 -11.00
CA ASP A 14 -4.94 1.65 -11.80
C ASP A 14 -4.33 0.45 -11.08
N VAL A 15 -4.30 0.48 -9.73
CA VAL A 15 -3.69 -0.55 -8.90
C VAL A 15 -4.29 -0.56 -7.48
N ILE A 16 -4.35 -1.75 -6.88
CA ILE A 16 -4.50 -1.89 -5.42
C ILE A 16 -3.10 -1.96 -4.81
N VAL A 17 -2.80 -1.07 -3.85
CA VAL A 17 -1.56 -1.13 -3.06
C VAL A 17 -1.86 -1.68 -1.68
N VAL A 18 -1.13 -2.73 -1.25
CA VAL A 18 -1.29 -3.36 0.06
C VAL A 18 -0.07 -3.08 0.91
N LEU A 19 -0.28 -2.40 2.04
CA LEU A 19 0.79 -2.17 3.00
C LEU A 19 1.05 -3.42 3.85
N GLY A 20 2.33 -3.72 4.04
CA GLY A 20 2.81 -4.82 4.84
C GLY A 20 2.43 -4.73 6.32
N ALA A 21 2.55 -5.84 6.99
CA ALA A 21 2.48 -6.02 8.43
C ALA A 21 3.41 -7.17 8.82
N ALA A 22 3.60 -7.38 10.12
CA ALA A 22 4.59 -8.33 10.62
C ALA A 22 4.49 -9.72 9.98
N VAL A 23 5.63 -10.28 9.67
CA VAL A 23 5.83 -11.71 9.40
C VAL A 23 6.27 -12.39 10.70
N TRP A 24 5.77 -13.58 10.96
CA TRP A 24 6.12 -14.41 12.11
C TRP A 24 7.17 -15.47 11.76
N PRO A 25 7.79 -16.13 12.76
CA PRO A 25 8.75 -17.21 12.51
C PRO A 25 8.19 -18.25 11.54
N GLY A 26 9.06 -18.83 10.71
CA GLY A 26 8.65 -19.78 9.67
C GLY A 26 7.93 -19.14 8.47
N ALA A 27 8.18 -17.86 8.21
CA ALA A 27 7.57 -17.12 7.10
C ALA A 27 6.03 -17.06 7.17
N GLN A 28 5.46 -17.16 8.36
CA GLN A 28 4.01 -17.13 8.56
C GLN A 28 3.50 -15.68 8.55
N PRO A 29 2.42 -15.40 7.82
CA PRO A 29 1.81 -14.07 7.87
C PRO A 29 1.17 -13.82 9.23
N SER A 30 1.37 -12.63 9.80
CA SER A 30 0.55 -12.22 10.94
C SER A 30 -0.93 -12.14 10.54
N PRO A 31 -1.87 -12.22 11.48
CA PRO A 31 -3.30 -12.07 11.19
C PRO A 31 -3.64 -10.73 10.51
N ALA A 32 -2.85 -9.67 10.75
CA ALA A 32 -3.01 -8.39 10.09
C ALA A 32 -2.58 -8.48 8.62
N LEU A 33 -1.41 -9.04 8.35
CA LEU A 33 -0.90 -9.23 6.98
C LEU A 33 -1.88 -10.07 6.16
N GLN A 34 -2.33 -11.19 6.72
CA GLN A 34 -3.28 -12.09 6.06
C GLN A 34 -4.60 -11.39 5.73
N ARG A 35 -5.20 -10.64 6.65
CA ARG A 35 -6.45 -9.91 6.40
C ARG A 35 -6.29 -8.88 5.30
N ARG A 36 -5.18 -8.13 5.29
CA ARG A 36 -4.93 -7.10 4.28
C ARG A 36 -4.85 -7.71 2.88
N ILE A 37 -4.04 -8.74 2.72
CA ILE A 37 -3.87 -9.37 1.41
C ILE A 37 -5.16 -10.05 0.93
N LEU A 38 -5.89 -10.77 1.79
CA LEU A 38 -7.14 -11.40 1.41
C LEU A 38 -8.23 -10.39 1.03
N HIS A 39 -8.28 -9.25 1.72
CA HIS A 39 -9.18 -8.16 1.36
C HIS A 39 -8.83 -7.57 -0.01
N ALA A 40 -7.54 -7.39 -0.31
CA ALA A 40 -7.10 -6.90 -1.61
C ALA A 40 -7.39 -7.92 -2.74
N VAL A 41 -7.23 -9.21 -2.47
CA VAL A 41 -7.60 -10.28 -3.41
C VAL A 41 -9.11 -10.24 -3.72
N ASP A 42 -9.97 -10.11 -2.72
CA ASP A 42 -11.42 -9.96 -2.91
C ASP A 42 -11.76 -8.74 -3.78
N LEU A 43 -11.15 -7.58 -3.49
CA LEU A 43 -11.36 -6.37 -4.29
C LEU A 43 -10.90 -6.55 -5.75
N LEU A 44 -9.79 -7.24 -5.97
CA LEU A 44 -9.27 -7.51 -7.31
C LEU A 44 -10.17 -8.48 -8.07
N GLN A 45 -10.64 -9.55 -7.43
CA GLN A 45 -11.59 -10.51 -8.00
C GLN A 45 -12.96 -9.87 -8.31
N ARG A 46 -13.33 -8.83 -7.58
CA ARG A 46 -14.54 -8.02 -7.86
C ARG A 46 -14.33 -6.97 -8.95
N GLY A 47 -13.17 -6.91 -9.60
CA GLY A 47 -12.92 -6.08 -10.76
C GLY A 47 -12.58 -4.61 -10.49
N TYR A 48 -12.18 -4.24 -9.26
CA TYR A 48 -11.77 -2.86 -8.94
C TYR A 48 -10.52 -2.43 -9.70
N THR A 49 -9.64 -3.36 -10.02
CA THR A 49 -8.44 -3.20 -10.85
C THR A 49 -7.94 -4.57 -11.31
N THR A 50 -6.96 -4.57 -12.23
CA THR A 50 -6.25 -5.78 -12.68
C THR A 50 -4.96 -6.02 -11.90
N TYR A 51 -4.36 -4.99 -11.32
CA TYR A 51 -3.01 -5.06 -10.75
C TYR A 51 -3.01 -4.88 -9.23
N LEU A 52 -2.11 -5.64 -8.60
CA LEU A 52 -1.82 -5.60 -7.18
C LEU A 52 -0.35 -5.20 -6.98
N LEU A 53 -0.08 -4.23 -6.12
CA LEU A 53 1.26 -3.90 -5.65
C LEU A 53 1.33 -4.16 -4.15
N VAL A 54 2.17 -5.10 -3.74
CA VAL A 54 2.42 -5.39 -2.32
C VAL A 54 3.73 -4.74 -1.90
N THR A 55 3.74 -4.05 -0.74
CA THR A 55 4.90 -3.31 -0.25
C THR A 55 5.21 -3.65 1.20
N GLY A 56 6.50 -3.79 1.50
CA GLY A 56 7.04 -4.03 2.84
C GLY A 56 8.29 -4.90 2.81
N GLY A 57 9.35 -4.38 3.40
CA GLY A 57 10.65 -5.06 3.48
C GLY A 57 10.69 -6.16 4.54
N VAL A 58 11.92 -6.55 4.90
CA VAL A 58 12.16 -7.54 5.94
C VAL A 58 11.99 -6.88 7.31
N GLY A 59 11.02 -7.36 8.09
CA GLY A 59 10.81 -6.96 9.47
C GLY A 59 11.67 -7.76 10.44
N LYS A 60 11.09 -8.14 11.57
CA LYS A 60 11.81 -8.93 12.59
C LYS A 60 12.21 -10.34 12.10
N TYR A 61 11.41 -10.94 11.23
CA TYR A 61 11.63 -12.29 10.70
C TYR A 61 11.55 -12.26 9.18
N PRO A 62 12.51 -12.90 8.48
CA PRO A 62 12.44 -13.06 7.03
C PRO A 62 11.33 -14.05 6.63
N PRO A 63 10.90 -14.03 5.37
CA PRO A 63 11.27 -13.12 4.29
C PRO A 63 10.60 -11.73 4.39
N ALA A 64 10.79 -10.87 3.38
CA ALA A 64 10.11 -9.58 3.27
C ALA A 64 8.58 -9.75 3.33
N GLU A 65 7.89 -8.80 3.96
CA GLU A 65 6.42 -8.80 4.10
C GLU A 65 5.73 -8.85 2.73
N ALA A 66 6.26 -8.11 1.76
CA ALA A 66 5.79 -8.11 0.38
C ALA A 66 5.90 -9.49 -0.28
N ALA A 67 6.99 -10.22 -0.05
CA ALA A 67 7.16 -11.57 -0.60
C ALA A 67 6.16 -12.57 -0.03
N VAL A 68 5.80 -12.44 1.26
CA VAL A 68 4.75 -13.26 1.87
C VAL A 68 3.39 -12.93 1.27
N MET A 69 3.08 -11.65 1.09
CA MET A 69 1.83 -11.21 0.48
C MET A 69 1.70 -11.66 -0.98
N GLN A 70 2.77 -11.57 -1.76
CA GLN A 70 2.80 -12.04 -3.15
C GLN A 70 2.48 -13.54 -3.23
N ARG A 71 3.12 -14.37 -2.41
CA ARG A 71 2.82 -15.81 -2.35
C ARG A 71 1.37 -16.09 -1.99
N LEU A 72 0.81 -15.35 -1.03
CA LEU A 72 -0.59 -15.50 -0.65
C LEU A 72 -1.54 -15.09 -1.78
N ALA A 73 -1.28 -13.97 -2.48
CA ALA A 73 -2.09 -13.54 -3.61
C ALA A 73 -2.12 -14.60 -4.72
N VAL A 74 -0.96 -15.13 -5.08
CA VAL A 74 -0.84 -16.18 -6.10
C VAL A 74 -1.54 -17.47 -5.65
N ALA A 75 -1.39 -17.88 -4.40
CA ALA A 75 -2.09 -19.04 -3.85
C ALA A 75 -3.63 -18.88 -3.86
N HIS A 76 -4.14 -17.64 -3.89
CA HIS A 76 -5.57 -17.34 -4.03
C HIS A 76 -6.00 -17.02 -5.47
N GLY A 77 -5.21 -17.43 -6.45
CA GLY A 77 -5.58 -17.41 -7.87
C GLY A 77 -5.26 -16.11 -8.60
N ILE A 78 -4.49 -15.19 -8.01
CA ILE A 78 -4.04 -13.99 -8.73
C ILE A 78 -2.84 -14.36 -9.60
N PRO A 79 -2.87 -14.12 -10.92
CA PRO A 79 -1.75 -14.41 -11.81
C PRO A 79 -0.48 -13.66 -11.35
N PRO A 80 0.69 -14.32 -11.29
CA PRO A 80 1.93 -13.69 -10.81
C PRO A 80 2.32 -12.40 -11.53
N GLN A 81 2.04 -12.31 -12.84
CA GLN A 81 2.32 -11.13 -13.65
C GLN A 81 1.46 -9.91 -13.26
N HIS A 82 0.37 -10.11 -12.54
CA HIS A 82 -0.49 -9.03 -12.02
C HIS A 82 -0.09 -8.58 -10.63
N VAL A 83 0.91 -9.23 -10.00
CA VAL A 83 1.37 -8.91 -8.65
C VAL A 83 2.76 -8.28 -8.69
N LEU A 84 2.81 -6.97 -8.49
CA LEU A 84 4.05 -6.22 -8.32
C LEU A 84 4.50 -6.31 -6.86
N CYS A 85 5.81 -6.43 -6.63
CA CYS A 85 6.39 -6.59 -5.31
C CYS A 85 7.44 -5.52 -5.05
N GLU A 86 7.25 -4.74 -3.97
CA GLU A 86 8.21 -3.81 -3.41
C GLU A 86 8.65 -4.37 -2.04
N ALA A 87 9.90 -4.80 -1.90
CA ALA A 87 10.40 -5.56 -0.76
C ALA A 87 11.52 -4.85 0.03
N GLN A 88 11.75 -3.55 -0.20
CA GLN A 88 12.86 -2.80 0.41
C GLN A 88 12.40 -1.86 1.51
N ALA A 89 11.16 -1.39 1.47
CA ALA A 89 10.65 -0.39 2.39
C ALA A 89 10.72 -0.84 3.86
N THR A 90 11.29 0.01 4.72
CA THR A 90 11.39 -0.19 6.17
C THR A 90 10.38 0.66 6.95
N SER A 91 9.70 1.58 6.27
CA SER A 91 8.70 2.47 6.86
C SER A 91 7.54 2.74 5.89
N THR A 92 6.39 3.20 6.41
CA THR A 92 5.23 3.57 5.59
C THR A 92 5.55 4.70 4.59
N PHE A 93 6.39 5.65 4.99
CA PHE A 93 6.78 6.75 4.11
C PHE A 93 7.67 6.25 2.96
N GLU A 94 8.62 5.39 3.28
CA GLU A 94 9.48 4.75 2.28
C GLU A 94 8.68 3.85 1.33
N SER A 95 7.71 3.08 1.86
CA SER A 95 6.74 2.35 1.03
C SER A 95 6.03 3.28 0.03
N ALA A 96 5.57 4.45 0.49
CA ALA A 96 4.91 5.41 -0.39
C ALA A 96 5.85 5.95 -1.47
N LEU A 97 7.11 6.25 -1.13
CA LEU A 97 8.11 6.74 -2.10
C LEU A 97 8.42 5.69 -3.17
N LEU A 98 8.77 4.46 -2.74
CA LEU A 98 9.15 3.38 -3.65
C LEU A 98 7.98 2.95 -4.54
N CYS A 99 6.78 2.81 -3.95
CA CYS A 99 5.56 2.55 -4.72
C CYS A 99 5.29 3.67 -5.74
N CYS A 100 5.43 4.94 -5.34
CA CYS A 100 5.21 6.07 -6.22
C CYS A 100 6.13 6.03 -7.45
N ASP A 101 7.41 5.70 -7.27
CA ASP A 101 8.35 5.60 -8.36
C ASP A 101 8.00 4.44 -9.30
N MET A 102 7.62 3.27 -8.76
CA MET A 102 7.14 2.13 -9.55
C MET A 102 5.87 2.44 -10.34
N LEU A 103 4.94 3.20 -9.75
CA LEU A 103 3.65 3.54 -10.37
C LEU A 103 3.82 4.62 -11.44
N ARG A 104 4.68 5.62 -11.23
CA ARG A 104 5.01 6.64 -12.22
C ARG A 104 5.61 6.07 -13.50
N GLN A 105 6.51 5.09 -13.39
CA GLN A 105 7.08 4.40 -14.53
C GLN A 105 6.02 3.71 -15.41
N ARG A 106 4.83 3.45 -14.85
CA ARG A 106 3.67 2.84 -15.54
C ARG A 106 2.59 3.84 -15.93
N GLY A 107 2.76 5.12 -15.61
CA GLY A 107 1.73 6.15 -15.81
C GLY A 107 0.51 5.99 -14.89
N TRP A 108 0.63 5.25 -13.79
CA TRP A 108 -0.45 4.97 -12.84
C TRP A 108 -0.50 6.01 -11.72
N SER A 109 -1.69 6.49 -11.40
CA SER A 109 -1.88 7.52 -10.36
C SER A 109 -3.06 7.26 -9.43
N ARG A 110 -4.06 6.47 -9.87
CA ARG A 110 -5.27 6.17 -9.10
C ARG A 110 -5.05 4.91 -8.28
N VAL A 111 -4.88 5.06 -6.99
CA VAL A 111 -4.49 4.00 -6.06
C VAL A 111 -5.64 3.66 -5.10
N LEU A 112 -5.99 2.38 -4.99
CA LEU A 112 -6.80 1.87 -3.88
C LEU A 112 -5.85 1.30 -2.82
N LEU A 113 -5.70 2.01 -1.69
CA LEU A 113 -4.73 1.69 -0.65
C LEU A 113 -5.37 0.81 0.42
N VAL A 114 -4.87 -0.41 0.58
CA VAL A 114 -5.37 -1.40 1.54
C VAL A 114 -4.45 -1.48 2.75
N THR A 115 -5.03 -1.23 3.92
CA THR A 115 -4.37 -1.42 5.22
C THR A 115 -5.41 -1.51 6.35
N ASP A 116 -5.00 -1.56 7.63
CA ASP A 116 -5.93 -1.50 8.76
C ASP A 116 -6.51 -0.08 8.94
N ARG A 117 -7.76 0.00 9.41
CA ARG A 117 -8.50 1.26 9.58
C ARG A 117 -7.73 2.35 10.36
N TYR A 118 -7.04 1.97 11.44
CA TYR A 118 -6.28 2.91 12.27
C TYR A 118 -5.02 3.43 11.56
N HIS A 119 -4.49 2.70 10.58
CA HIS A 119 -3.29 3.04 9.83
C HIS A 119 -3.59 3.89 8.59
N LEU A 120 -4.83 3.88 8.08
CA LEU A 120 -5.23 4.59 6.86
C LEU A 120 -4.87 6.08 6.84
N PRO A 121 -5.11 6.88 7.91
CA PRO A 121 -4.82 8.32 7.84
C PRO A 121 -3.34 8.61 7.54
N ARG A 122 -2.42 7.92 8.24
CA ARG A 122 -0.98 8.07 8.01
C ARG A 122 -0.56 7.58 6.62
N ALA A 123 -1.09 6.44 6.21
CA ALA A 123 -0.78 5.86 4.91
C ALA A 123 -1.26 6.74 3.76
N LEU A 124 -2.49 7.20 3.79
CA LEU A 124 -3.04 8.13 2.79
C LEU A 124 -2.23 9.42 2.70
N PHE A 125 -1.88 10.02 3.86
CA PHE A 125 -1.05 11.20 3.87
C PHE A 125 0.29 10.97 3.15
N ALA A 126 0.98 9.84 3.41
CA ALA A 126 2.23 9.51 2.76
C ALA A 126 2.07 9.37 1.23
N PHE A 127 1.03 8.68 0.77
CA PHE A 127 0.77 8.48 -0.65
C PHE A 127 0.35 9.77 -1.37
N TRP A 128 -0.49 10.61 -0.75
CA TRP A 128 -0.86 11.92 -1.29
C TRP A 128 0.34 12.86 -1.38
N SER A 129 1.24 12.83 -0.39
CA SER A 129 2.50 13.59 -0.42
C SER A 129 3.39 13.23 -1.62
N CYS A 130 3.24 12.03 -2.16
CA CYS A 130 3.93 11.61 -3.37
C CYS A 130 3.18 11.96 -4.67
N GLY A 131 2.03 12.63 -4.60
CA GLY A 131 1.23 13.05 -5.75
C GLY A 131 0.31 11.97 -6.31
N LEU A 132 0.08 10.88 -5.58
CA LEU A 132 -0.84 9.82 -5.98
C LEU A 132 -2.28 10.13 -5.53
N ARG A 133 -3.25 9.77 -6.35
CA ARG A 133 -4.70 9.86 -6.00
C ARG A 133 -5.10 8.59 -5.25
N ALA A 134 -4.74 8.53 -3.96
CA ALA A 134 -5.00 7.36 -3.14
C ALA A 134 -6.35 7.48 -2.40
N VAL A 135 -7.13 6.41 -2.47
CA VAL A 135 -8.36 6.19 -1.69
C VAL A 135 -8.13 5.00 -0.77
N GLY A 136 -8.56 5.09 0.48
CA GLY A 136 -8.32 4.06 1.48
C GLY A 136 -9.41 3.01 1.51
N SER A 137 -9.02 1.74 1.56
CA SER A 137 -9.89 0.60 1.86
C SER A 137 -9.39 -0.12 3.11
N ALA A 138 -10.21 -0.14 4.16
CA ALA A 138 -9.85 -0.78 5.42
C ALA A 138 -10.06 -2.28 5.34
N ALA A 139 -9.00 -3.07 5.54
CA ALA A 139 -9.14 -4.51 5.68
C ALA A 139 -10.09 -4.85 6.85
N PRO A 140 -11.05 -5.78 6.65
CA PRO A 140 -12.00 -6.17 7.68
C PRO A 140 -11.25 -6.77 8.87
N GLY A 141 -11.54 -6.27 10.07
CA GLY A 141 -10.89 -6.74 11.31
C GLY A 141 -11.81 -6.58 12.48
N LYS A 142 -11.74 -7.53 13.42
CA LYS A 142 -12.44 -7.36 14.70
C LYS A 142 -11.81 -6.16 15.42
N PRO A 143 -12.61 -5.20 15.91
CA PRO A 143 -12.07 -4.14 16.75
C PRO A 143 -11.34 -4.77 17.94
N ALA A 144 -10.16 -4.22 18.26
CA ALA A 144 -9.42 -4.71 19.43
C ALA A 144 -10.36 -4.73 20.65
N ARG A 145 -10.51 -5.89 21.28
CA ARG A 145 -11.43 -6.11 22.42
C ARG A 145 -11.15 -5.17 23.60
N ARG A 146 -9.95 -4.60 23.69
CA ARG A 146 -9.58 -3.64 24.75
C ARG A 146 -9.51 -2.23 24.16
N LEU A 147 -10.41 -1.37 24.60
CA LEU A 147 -10.48 0.06 24.22
C LEU A 147 -9.13 0.78 24.31
N TRP A 148 -8.33 0.52 25.36
CA TRP A 148 -7.02 1.15 25.54
C TRP A 148 -6.01 0.78 24.44
N ARG A 149 -6.06 -0.46 23.87
CA ARG A 149 -5.23 -0.82 22.71
C ARG A 149 -5.59 -0.02 21.46
N ARG A 150 -6.88 0.29 21.26
CA ARG A 150 -7.29 1.21 20.17
C ARG A 150 -6.68 2.59 20.37
N TRP A 151 -6.79 3.16 21.58
CA TRP A 151 -6.20 4.46 21.92
C TRP A 151 -4.69 4.46 21.76
N TYR A 152 -3.99 3.42 22.18
CA TYR A 152 -2.54 3.28 22.00
C TYR A 152 -2.14 3.32 20.51
N TYR A 153 -2.85 2.63 19.63
CA TYR A 153 -2.57 2.67 18.19
C TYR A 153 -2.82 4.06 17.59
N TYR A 154 -3.93 4.72 17.93
CA TYR A 154 -4.22 6.07 17.45
C TYR A 154 -3.23 7.10 18.00
N LEU A 155 -2.81 6.99 19.27
CA LEU A 155 -1.81 7.87 19.86
C LEU A 155 -0.45 7.71 19.19
N ARG A 156 -0.01 6.48 18.97
CA ARG A 156 1.23 6.17 18.25
C ARG A 156 1.22 6.73 16.83
N GLU A 157 0.11 6.58 16.12
CA GLU A 157 -0.05 7.12 14.77
C GLU A 157 -0.10 8.66 14.78
N GLY A 158 -0.76 9.27 15.75
CA GLY A 158 -0.79 10.73 15.93
C GLY A 158 0.57 11.34 16.22
N LEU A 159 1.40 10.68 17.02
CA LEU A 159 2.79 11.11 17.29
C LEU A 159 3.72 10.91 16.09
N ALA A 160 3.42 9.99 15.19
CA ALA A 160 4.20 9.79 13.98
C ALA A 160 3.97 10.87 12.90
N LEU A 161 2.79 11.50 12.87
CA LEU A 161 2.43 12.51 11.87
C LEU A 161 3.38 13.72 11.81
N PRO A 162 3.76 14.38 12.93
CA PRO A 162 4.71 15.50 12.90
C PRO A 162 6.08 15.10 12.33
N TRP A 163 6.56 13.90 12.68
CA TRP A 163 7.82 13.36 12.15
C TRP A 163 7.76 13.15 10.63
N TYR A 164 6.62 12.69 10.12
CA TYR A 164 6.40 12.53 8.68
C TYR A 164 6.36 13.88 7.95
N LEU A 165 5.77 14.91 8.55
CA LEU A 165 5.77 16.27 7.99
C LEU A 165 7.20 16.80 7.83
N VAL A 166 8.04 16.66 8.85
CA VAL A 166 9.44 17.10 8.79
C VAL A 166 10.24 16.36 7.71
N ARG A 167 10.02 15.07 7.52
CA ARG A 167 10.71 14.28 6.47
C ARG A 167 10.14 14.45 5.06
N ALA A 168 8.86 14.73 4.94
CA ALA A 168 8.19 14.92 3.65
C ALA A 168 8.60 16.24 2.98
N VAL A 169 8.77 17.32 3.74
CA VAL A 169 9.07 18.66 3.21
C VAL A 169 10.32 18.69 2.32
N PRO A 170 11.50 18.21 2.73
CA PRO A 170 12.70 18.26 1.88
C PRO A 170 12.55 17.40 0.62
N VAL A 171 11.91 16.24 0.71
CA VAL A 171 11.67 15.36 -0.45
C VAL A 171 10.72 16.01 -1.45
N LEU A 172 9.66 16.66 -0.98
CA LEU A 172 8.70 17.40 -1.82
C LEU A 172 9.36 18.61 -2.50
N LEU A 173 10.23 19.32 -1.79
CA LEU A 173 10.96 20.46 -2.34
C LEU A 173 11.98 20.02 -3.42
N GLN A 174 12.71 18.95 -3.19
CA GLN A 174 13.63 18.38 -4.18
C GLN A 174 12.89 17.90 -5.44
N ARG A 175 11.76 17.20 -5.27
CA ARG A 175 10.95 16.73 -6.41
C ARG A 175 10.33 17.87 -7.20
N ARG A 176 9.93 18.99 -6.56
CA ARG A 176 9.47 20.20 -7.28
C ARG A 176 10.58 20.83 -8.10
N ARG A 177 11.83 20.89 -7.60
CA ARG A 177 12.97 21.42 -8.35
C ARG A 177 13.28 20.57 -9.58
N GLN A 178 13.26 19.25 -9.49
CA GLN A 178 13.49 18.33 -10.62
C GLN A 178 12.37 18.37 -11.68
N ALA A 179 11.15 18.72 -11.31
CA ALA A 179 10.04 18.87 -12.24
C ALA A 179 10.04 20.21 -13.00
N VAL A 180 10.84 21.18 -12.55
CA VAL A 180 10.94 22.53 -13.14
C VAL A 180 12.18 22.67 -14.04
N GLU A 181 13.18 21.78 -13.97
CA GLU A 181 14.29 21.77 -14.90
C GLU A 181 13.84 21.18 -16.26
N PRO A 182 13.70 22.01 -17.33
CA PRO A 182 13.45 21.49 -18.65
C PRO A 182 14.69 20.69 -19.07
N GLN A 183 14.50 19.47 -19.58
CA GLN A 183 15.55 18.71 -20.22
C GLN A 183 16.12 19.60 -21.34
N SER A 184 17.30 20.17 -21.13
CA SER A 184 18.04 20.86 -22.15
C SER A 184 18.35 19.84 -23.24
N THR A 185 17.61 19.92 -24.30
CA THR A 185 17.80 19.18 -25.56
C THR A 185 19.16 19.55 -26.12
N THR A 186 20.20 18.81 -25.82
CA THR A 186 21.38 18.77 -26.64
C THR A 186 21.00 17.99 -27.90
N ARG A 187 20.62 18.73 -28.94
CA ARG A 187 20.68 18.23 -30.31
C ARG A 187 22.13 18.33 -30.81
N PRO A 188 22.63 17.26 -31.48
CA PRO A 188 23.90 17.33 -32.23
C PRO A 188 23.75 18.19 -33.47
#